data_4a3b998e0c6590aed389cd823c173c89
#
_entry.id   4a3b998e0c6590aed389cd823c173c89
#
_cell.length_a   1.000
_cell.length_b   1.000
_cell.length_c   1.000
_cell.angle_alpha   90.00
_cell.angle_beta   90.00
_cell.angle_gamma   90.00
#
_symmetry.space_group_name_H-M   'P 1'
#
loop_
_entity.id
_entity.type
_entity.pdbx_description
1 polymer ?
#
loop_
_entity_poly.entity_id
_entity_poly.type
_entity_poly.pdbx_seq_one_letter_code
_entity_poly.pdbx_strand_id
1 'polypeptide(L)'
;PIGGLAYRPAGSNFVFANAAYAWVAGGLRRSPNDIAGSYAGIEAIIERITFLSPSFAVEITDNLSFGMSLGMNYSAFYVKQNFRAANEILGLTRFAAEEICPAIRGTNGIPFIPPDCLGDNPLGPFEKIATVELEATDPFSLSYNMGLLWDVNPRFTLGLAYQSPMEANLRG
;
A
#
# COMPACT_ATOMS: atom_id res chain seq x y z
N PRO A 1 -13.94 8.63 1.12
CA PRO A 1 -15.18 9.22 0.64
C PRO A 1 -16.10 8.11 0.14
N ILE A 2 -17.42 8.28 0.32
CA ILE A 2 -18.44 7.38 -0.18
C ILE A 2 -19.51 8.27 -0.79
N GLY A 3 -19.92 7.98 -2.02
CA GLY A 3 -20.99 8.69 -2.69
C GLY A 3 -21.68 7.78 -3.71
N GLY A 4 -22.97 7.99 -3.93
CA GLY A 4 -23.71 7.21 -4.89
C GLY A 4 -25.05 7.83 -5.22
N LEU A 5 -25.64 7.34 -6.31
CA LEU A 5 -26.97 7.68 -6.78
C LEU A 5 -27.74 6.39 -7.04
N ALA A 6 -29.02 6.39 -6.73
CA ALA A 6 -29.92 5.29 -7.08
C ALA A 6 -31.17 5.87 -7.73
N TYR A 7 -31.70 5.16 -8.72
CA TYR A 7 -32.89 5.53 -9.45
C TYR A 7 -33.82 4.32 -9.64
N ARG A 8 -35.04 4.46 -9.20
CA ARG A 8 -36.13 3.50 -9.43
C ARG A 8 -37.18 4.14 -10.36
N PRO A 9 -37.37 3.62 -11.57
CA PRO A 9 -38.46 4.08 -12.43
C PRO A 9 -39.81 3.86 -11.75
N ALA A 10 -40.74 4.80 -11.92
CA ALA A 10 -42.06 4.70 -11.32
C ALA A 10 -42.80 3.44 -11.80
N GLY A 11 -43.34 2.65 -10.87
CA GLY A 11 -44.06 1.40 -11.17
C GLY A 11 -43.18 0.22 -11.58
N SER A 12 -41.84 0.35 -11.50
CA SER A 12 -40.96 -0.76 -11.81
C SER A 12 -40.56 -1.55 -10.56
N ASN A 13 -40.19 -2.82 -10.77
CA ASN A 13 -39.58 -3.69 -9.75
C ASN A 13 -38.07 -3.72 -9.81
N PHE A 14 -37.42 -2.81 -10.53
CA PHE A 14 -35.98 -2.73 -10.63
C PHE A 14 -35.44 -1.36 -10.27
N VAL A 15 -34.17 -1.34 -9.83
CA VAL A 15 -33.42 -0.16 -9.42
C VAL A 15 -32.08 -0.16 -10.14
N PHE A 16 -31.69 0.99 -10.65
CA PHE A 16 -30.35 1.26 -11.10
C PHE A 16 -29.62 2.13 -10.07
N ALA A 17 -28.36 1.83 -9.85
CA ALA A 17 -27.54 2.62 -8.97
C ALA A 17 -26.11 2.75 -9.52
N ASN A 18 -25.40 3.75 -9.01
CA ASN A 18 -23.97 3.86 -9.19
C ASN A 18 -23.36 4.40 -7.91
N ALA A 19 -22.18 3.88 -7.55
CA ALA A 19 -21.48 4.31 -6.36
C ALA A 19 -19.97 4.49 -6.66
N ALA A 20 -19.34 5.35 -5.87
CA ALA A 20 -17.91 5.49 -5.77
C ALA A 20 -17.51 5.41 -4.29
N TYR A 21 -16.53 4.59 -3.96
CA TYR A 21 -16.10 4.37 -2.58
C TYR A 21 -14.65 3.92 -2.51
N ALA A 22 -14.03 4.15 -1.37
CA ALA A 22 -12.70 3.65 -1.07
C ALA A 22 -12.80 2.43 -0.15
N TRP A 23 -12.24 1.31 -0.57
CA TRP A 23 -12.07 0.12 0.27
C TRP A 23 -10.98 0.33 1.30
N VAL A 24 -9.87 0.87 0.85
CA VAL A 24 -8.73 1.27 1.66
C VAL A 24 -8.23 2.59 1.09
N ALA A 25 -8.09 3.56 1.95
CA ALA A 25 -7.39 4.81 1.64
C ALA A 25 -6.70 5.25 2.93
N GLY A 26 -5.43 4.98 3.01
CA GLY A 26 -4.65 5.30 4.19
C GLY A 26 -3.20 5.57 3.83
N GLY A 27 -2.58 6.38 4.65
CA GLY A 27 -1.17 6.69 4.51
C GLY A 27 -0.56 7.09 5.82
N LEU A 28 0.74 6.90 5.89
CA LEU A 28 1.59 7.31 6.98
C LEU A 28 2.69 8.19 6.41
N ARG A 29 2.89 9.35 7.04
CA ARG A 29 4.05 10.20 6.75
C ARG A 29 4.70 10.62 8.04
N ARG A 30 5.99 10.39 8.15
CA ARG A 30 6.79 10.77 9.32
C ARG A 30 7.55 12.07 9.09
N SER A 31 7.86 12.75 10.19
CA SER A 31 8.70 13.94 10.13
C SER A 31 10.11 13.57 9.62
N PRO A 32 10.72 14.40 8.76
CA PRO A 32 12.12 14.22 8.35
C PRO A 32 13.11 14.23 9.51
N ASN A 33 12.71 14.81 10.65
CA ASN A 33 13.52 14.90 11.87
C ASN A 33 13.44 13.65 12.75
N ASP A 34 12.53 12.73 12.46
CA ASP A 34 12.44 11.43 13.15
C ASP A 34 13.42 10.45 12.50
N ILE A 35 14.67 10.52 12.94
CA ILE A 35 15.75 9.70 12.40
C ILE A 35 15.44 8.21 12.57
N ALA A 36 15.05 7.78 13.77
CA ALA A 36 14.74 6.39 14.05
C ALA A 36 13.51 5.89 13.27
N GLY A 37 12.45 6.70 13.22
CA GLY A 37 11.22 6.40 12.50
C GLY A 37 11.40 6.30 10.99
N SER A 38 12.38 7.02 10.42
CA SER A 38 12.64 6.99 8.98
C SER A 38 13.12 5.61 8.47
N TYR A 39 13.67 4.77 9.34
CA TYR A 39 14.06 3.37 9.03
C TYR A 39 12.90 2.39 9.14
N ALA A 40 11.81 2.80 9.77
CA ALA A 40 10.55 2.02 9.80
C ALA A 40 9.60 2.42 8.66
N GLY A 41 9.92 3.46 7.91
CA GLY A 41 9.15 3.99 6.79
C GLY A 41 8.93 5.50 6.93
N ILE A 42 9.41 6.27 5.97
CA ILE A 42 9.20 7.73 5.92
C ILE A 42 7.79 8.03 5.48
N GLU A 43 7.35 7.34 4.45
CA GLU A 43 6.03 7.50 3.85
C GLU A 43 5.54 6.14 3.35
N ALA A 44 4.27 5.86 3.61
CA ALA A 44 3.58 4.70 3.08
C ALA A 44 2.16 5.10 2.73
N ILE A 45 1.72 4.78 1.53
CA ILE A 45 0.36 5.04 1.05
C ILE A 45 -0.17 3.75 0.46
N ILE A 46 -1.40 3.43 0.84
CA ILE A 46 -2.16 2.32 0.26
C ILE A 46 -3.52 2.87 -0.11
N GLU A 47 -3.87 2.74 -1.37
CA GLU A 47 -5.16 3.17 -1.89
C GLU A 47 -5.79 2.08 -2.74
N ARG A 48 -7.06 1.83 -2.48
CA ARG A 48 -7.93 1.01 -3.30
C ARG A 48 -9.29 1.67 -3.38
N ILE A 49 -9.60 2.21 -4.54
CA ILE A 49 -10.77 3.05 -4.78
C ILE A 49 -11.59 2.43 -5.90
N THR A 50 -12.88 2.20 -5.65
CA THR A 50 -13.85 1.95 -6.70
C THR A 50 -14.42 3.30 -7.13
N PHE A 51 -14.01 3.79 -8.29
CA PHE A 51 -14.40 5.10 -8.76
C PHE A 51 -15.73 5.09 -9.54
N LEU A 52 -16.17 3.91 -9.99
CA LEU A 52 -17.44 3.70 -10.65
C LEU A 52 -17.95 2.29 -10.34
N SER A 53 -19.20 2.17 -9.93
CA SER A 53 -19.84 0.88 -9.63
C SER A 53 -21.29 0.88 -10.11
N PRO A 54 -21.53 0.78 -11.46
CA PRO A 54 -22.87 0.61 -11.96
C PRO A 54 -23.49 -0.67 -11.38
N SER A 55 -24.70 -0.52 -10.88
CA SER A 55 -25.42 -1.55 -10.14
C SER A 55 -26.85 -1.66 -10.64
N PHE A 56 -27.36 -2.87 -10.59
CA PHE A 56 -28.73 -3.18 -10.92
C PHE A 56 -29.31 -4.08 -9.85
N ALA A 57 -30.54 -3.83 -9.44
CA ALA A 57 -31.29 -4.69 -8.54
C ALA A 57 -32.72 -4.88 -9.04
N VAL A 58 -33.28 -6.04 -8.77
CA VAL A 58 -34.64 -6.40 -9.15
C VAL A 58 -35.35 -7.14 -8.03
N GLU A 59 -36.60 -6.77 -7.76
CA GLU A 59 -37.52 -7.53 -6.94
C GLU A 59 -38.07 -8.67 -7.79
N ILE A 60 -37.64 -9.92 -7.49
CA ILE A 60 -38.08 -11.13 -8.21
C ILE A 60 -39.48 -11.51 -7.74
N THR A 61 -39.70 -11.38 -6.45
CA THR A 61 -41.04 -11.55 -5.80
C THR A 61 -41.18 -10.48 -4.73
N ASP A 62 -42.33 -10.34 -4.11
CA ASP A 62 -42.57 -9.35 -3.04
C ASP A 62 -41.61 -9.49 -1.84
N ASN A 63 -40.96 -10.63 -1.70
CA ASN A 63 -40.09 -10.94 -0.59
C ASN A 63 -38.69 -11.41 -1.01
N LEU A 64 -38.35 -11.42 -2.30
CA LEU A 64 -37.06 -11.85 -2.81
C LEU A 64 -36.49 -10.84 -3.80
N SER A 65 -35.33 -10.32 -3.52
CA SER A 65 -34.61 -9.39 -4.38
C SER A 65 -33.26 -9.94 -4.77
N PHE A 66 -32.83 -9.65 -5.99
CA PHE A 66 -31.50 -9.92 -6.51
C PHE A 66 -30.82 -8.60 -6.92
N GLY A 67 -29.55 -8.49 -6.67
CA GLY A 67 -28.74 -7.36 -7.09
C GLY A 67 -27.39 -7.78 -7.63
N MET A 68 -26.86 -6.99 -8.54
CA MET A 68 -25.50 -7.12 -9.06
C MET A 68 -24.86 -5.76 -9.30
N SER A 69 -23.54 -5.71 -9.21
CA SER A 69 -22.75 -4.52 -9.53
C SER A 69 -21.43 -4.89 -10.21
N LEU A 70 -20.95 -3.98 -11.05
CA LEU A 70 -19.64 -4.07 -11.69
C LEU A 70 -18.77 -2.93 -11.16
N GLY A 71 -17.70 -3.25 -10.43
CA GLY A 71 -16.78 -2.27 -9.89
C GLY A 71 -15.60 -1.99 -10.83
N MET A 72 -15.36 -0.73 -11.11
CA MET A 72 -14.16 -0.23 -11.77
C MET A 72 -13.23 0.37 -10.71
N ASN A 73 -12.04 -0.21 -10.58
CA ASN A 73 -11.16 0.03 -9.44
C ASN A 73 -9.82 0.60 -9.87
N TYR A 74 -9.29 1.43 -9.00
CA TYR A 74 -7.93 1.94 -8.99
C TYR A 74 -7.21 1.44 -7.74
N SER A 75 -5.96 1.03 -7.88
CA SER A 75 -5.12 0.64 -6.75
C SER A 75 -3.77 1.31 -6.85
N ALA A 76 -3.26 1.81 -5.72
CA ALA A 76 -1.94 2.40 -5.61
C ALA A 76 -1.26 1.95 -4.33
N PHE A 77 0.05 1.77 -4.43
CA PHE A 77 0.92 1.46 -3.31
C PHE A 77 2.19 2.29 -3.45
N TYR A 78 2.54 3.00 -2.39
CA TYR A 78 3.77 3.78 -2.31
C TYR A 78 4.45 3.54 -0.98
N VAL A 79 5.76 3.31 -1.00
CA VAL A 79 6.59 3.21 0.20
C VAL A 79 7.91 3.92 -0.03
N LYS A 80 8.30 4.74 0.94
CA LYS A 80 9.61 5.37 1.02
C LYS A 80 10.24 5.08 2.36
N GLN A 81 11.46 4.55 2.34
CA GLN A 81 12.17 4.11 3.54
C GLN A 81 13.67 4.34 3.41
N ASN A 82 14.29 4.73 4.53
CA ASN A 82 15.75 4.75 4.62
C ASN A 82 16.29 3.39 5.02
N PHE A 83 17.47 3.08 4.50
CA PHE A 83 18.25 1.91 4.90
C PHE A 83 19.54 2.33 5.57
N ARG A 84 19.88 1.66 6.66
CA ARG A 84 21.16 1.77 7.37
C ARG A 84 22.04 0.57 7.05
N ALA A 85 23.32 0.68 7.39
CA ALA A 85 24.23 -0.46 7.34
C ALA A 85 23.75 -1.59 8.27
N ALA A 86 23.88 -2.83 7.82
CA ALA A 86 23.71 -3.99 8.69
C ALA A 86 24.75 -3.97 9.83
N ASN A 87 24.40 -4.54 10.99
CA ASN A 87 25.28 -4.54 12.16
C ASN A 87 26.64 -5.19 11.88
N GLU A 88 26.67 -6.21 11.03
CA GLU A 88 27.89 -6.87 10.60
C GLU A 88 28.80 -5.95 9.82
N ILE A 89 28.24 -5.14 8.93
CA ILE A 89 29.01 -4.14 8.15
C ILE A 89 29.54 -3.05 9.09
N LEU A 90 28.73 -2.60 10.05
CA LEU A 90 29.17 -1.62 11.05
C LEU A 90 30.33 -2.15 11.90
N GLY A 91 30.25 -3.41 12.31
CA GLY A 91 31.33 -4.08 13.03
C GLY A 91 32.61 -4.18 12.21
N LEU A 92 32.48 -4.54 10.93
CA LEU A 92 33.62 -4.65 10.01
C LEU A 92 34.28 -3.28 9.73
N THR A 93 33.48 -2.25 9.50
CA THR A 93 34.01 -0.90 9.24
C THR A 93 34.70 -0.31 10.47
N ARG A 94 34.17 -0.54 11.68
CA ARG A 94 34.80 -0.15 12.92
C ARG A 94 36.11 -0.89 13.15
N PHE A 95 36.10 -2.21 13.01
CA PHE A 95 37.33 -3.01 13.13
C PHE A 95 38.41 -2.56 12.13
N ALA A 96 38.00 -2.29 10.89
CA ALA A 96 38.91 -1.79 9.88
C ALA A 96 39.46 -0.38 10.26
N ALA A 97 38.66 0.51 10.77
CA ALA A 97 39.06 1.85 11.18
C ALA A 97 39.95 1.84 12.41
N GLU A 98 39.67 0.99 13.40
CA GLU A 98 40.38 0.98 14.70
C GLU A 98 41.66 0.14 14.67
N GLU A 99 41.67 -1.00 13.95
CA GLU A 99 42.79 -1.94 13.97
C GLU A 99 43.61 -1.94 12.68
N ILE A 100 42.96 -1.95 11.52
CA ILE A 100 43.64 -2.09 10.24
C ILE A 100 44.24 -0.76 9.78
N CYS A 101 43.49 0.33 9.86
CA CYS A 101 43.94 1.61 9.36
C CYS A 101 45.15 2.17 10.11
N PRO A 102 45.26 2.09 11.48
CA PRO A 102 46.47 2.49 12.20
C PRO A 102 47.68 1.61 11.89
N ALA A 103 47.46 0.28 11.74
CA ALA A 103 48.55 -0.65 11.43
C ALA A 103 49.17 -0.38 10.05
N ILE A 104 48.37 0.03 9.08
CA ILE A 104 48.82 0.36 7.71
C ILE A 104 49.48 1.72 7.66
N ARG A 105 49.05 2.72 8.43
CA ARG A 105 49.68 4.04 8.54
C ARG A 105 51.14 3.98 9.03
N GLY A 106 51.47 2.93 9.80
CA GLY A 106 52.83 2.70 10.30
C GLY A 106 53.82 2.06 9.31
N THR A 107 53.33 1.52 8.20
CA THR A 107 54.15 0.86 7.17
C THR A 107 54.35 1.79 5.98
N ASN A 108 55.52 2.46 5.97
CA ASN A 108 55.97 3.21 4.80
C ASN A 108 56.16 2.25 3.61
N GLY A 109 55.21 2.13 2.72
CA GLY A 109 55.47 1.41 1.50
C GLY A 109 54.34 0.70 0.76
N ILE A 110 53.06 0.89 1.10
CA ILE A 110 51.94 0.39 0.27
C ILE A 110 51.35 1.56 -0.52
N PRO A 111 51.63 1.68 -1.84
CA PRO A 111 51.27 2.87 -2.61
C PRO A 111 49.79 2.94 -3.02
N PHE A 112 48.96 2.04 -2.53
CA PHE A 112 47.56 1.87 -3.01
C PHE A 112 46.45 2.17 -1.99
N ILE A 113 46.78 2.60 -0.77
CA ILE A 113 45.81 2.97 0.25
C ILE A 113 45.77 4.48 0.38
N PRO A 114 44.63 5.15 0.17
CA PRO A 114 44.54 6.59 0.38
C PRO A 114 44.95 6.96 1.81
N PRO A 115 45.54 8.16 2.01
CA PRO A 115 45.93 8.62 3.34
C PRO A 115 44.81 8.65 4.36
N ASP A 116 43.55 8.65 3.88
CA ASP A 116 42.34 8.57 4.69
C ASP A 116 41.68 7.20 4.52
N CYS A 117 42.26 6.20 5.19
CA CYS A 117 41.69 4.87 5.28
C CYS A 117 40.28 4.97 5.91
N LEU A 118 39.22 4.70 5.14
CA LEU A 118 37.81 4.79 5.53
C LEU A 118 37.28 6.19 5.94
N GLY A 119 38.05 7.25 5.73
CA GLY A 119 37.71 8.60 6.21
C GLY A 119 37.76 8.73 7.74
N ASP A 120 37.59 9.94 8.22
CA ASP A 120 37.55 10.21 9.67
C ASP A 120 36.27 9.75 10.38
N ASN A 121 35.30 9.20 9.64
CA ASN A 121 33.97 8.86 10.18
C ASN A 121 33.55 7.46 9.72
N PRO A 122 33.84 6.41 10.48
CA PRO A 122 33.25 5.10 10.21
C PRO A 122 31.73 5.18 10.30
N LEU A 123 31.03 4.45 9.45
CA LEU A 123 29.56 4.41 9.40
C LEU A 123 28.94 4.27 10.81
N GLY A 124 28.12 5.22 11.17
CA GLY A 124 27.38 5.21 12.44
C GLY A 124 26.19 4.26 12.42
N PRO A 125 25.66 3.87 13.60
CA PRO A 125 24.56 2.92 13.69
C PRO A 125 23.25 3.40 13.05
N PHE A 126 23.13 4.70 12.82
CA PHE A 126 21.96 5.33 12.18
C PHE A 126 22.32 6.12 10.92
N GLU A 127 23.50 5.87 10.38
CA GLU A 127 23.89 6.53 9.13
C GLU A 127 23.11 5.95 7.95
N LYS A 128 22.53 6.84 7.17
CA LYS A 128 21.75 6.46 6.00
C LYS A 128 22.68 6.05 4.86
N ILE A 129 22.57 4.79 4.43
CA ILE A 129 23.27 4.27 3.26
C ILE A 129 22.48 4.51 1.99
N ALA A 130 21.18 4.27 2.05
CA ALA A 130 20.31 4.34 0.90
C ALA A 130 18.89 4.79 1.31
N THR A 131 18.17 5.33 0.34
CA THR A 131 16.72 5.48 0.42
C THR A 131 16.13 4.60 -0.67
N VAL A 132 15.19 3.73 -0.30
CA VAL A 132 14.39 2.97 -1.25
C VAL A 132 13.02 3.63 -1.36
N GLU A 133 12.62 3.83 -2.60
CA GLU A 133 11.33 4.37 -2.97
C GLU A 133 10.68 3.37 -3.94
N LEU A 134 9.52 2.89 -3.57
CA LEU A 134 8.73 1.95 -4.35
C LEU A 134 7.37 2.56 -4.60
N GLU A 135 7.04 2.74 -5.85
CA GLU A 135 5.74 3.18 -6.31
C GLU A 135 5.19 2.13 -7.27
N ALA A 136 3.95 1.73 -7.07
CA ALA A 136 3.29 0.80 -7.96
C ALA A 136 1.80 1.11 -8.04
N THR A 137 1.28 1.17 -9.27
CA THR A 137 -0.11 1.51 -9.54
C THR A 137 -0.77 0.50 -10.46
N ASP A 138 -2.05 0.29 -10.25
CA ASP A 138 -2.95 -0.34 -11.19
C ASP A 138 -4.08 0.64 -11.50
N PRO A 139 -4.06 1.28 -12.68
CA PRO A 139 -5.02 2.33 -13.00
C PRO A 139 -6.42 1.78 -13.26
N PHE A 140 -6.55 0.49 -13.56
CA PHE A 140 -7.84 -0.10 -13.89
C PHE A 140 -7.89 -1.60 -13.66
N SER A 141 -8.76 -2.01 -12.73
CA SER A 141 -9.14 -3.40 -12.54
C SER A 141 -10.66 -3.54 -12.37
N LEU A 142 -11.19 -4.69 -12.74
CA LEU A 142 -12.61 -4.97 -12.64
C LEU A 142 -12.91 -5.90 -11.47
N SER A 143 -14.05 -5.66 -10.83
CA SER A 143 -14.64 -6.56 -9.85
C SER A 143 -16.15 -6.63 -10.06
N TYR A 144 -16.78 -7.68 -9.59
CA TYR A 144 -18.24 -7.77 -9.60
C TYR A 144 -18.76 -8.29 -8.26
N ASN A 145 -19.96 -7.86 -7.93
CA ASN A 145 -20.66 -8.29 -6.74
C ASN A 145 -22.04 -8.76 -7.14
N MET A 146 -22.55 -9.76 -6.44
CA MET A 146 -23.91 -10.26 -6.58
C MET A 146 -24.51 -10.49 -5.20
N GLY A 147 -25.81 -10.28 -5.05
CA GLY A 147 -26.46 -10.48 -3.78
C GLY A 147 -27.92 -10.90 -3.94
N LEU A 148 -28.38 -11.66 -2.97
CA LEU A 148 -29.77 -12.03 -2.78
C LEU A 148 -30.21 -11.50 -1.41
N LEU A 149 -31.41 -10.93 -1.37
CA LEU A 149 -32.07 -10.49 -0.16
C LEU A 149 -33.42 -11.14 -0.08
N TRP A 150 -33.68 -11.87 1.02
CA TRP A 150 -34.94 -12.57 1.24
C TRP A 150 -35.59 -12.12 2.54
N ASP A 151 -36.74 -11.48 2.40
CA ASP A 151 -37.57 -11.09 3.53
C ASP A 151 -38.44 -12.28 3.95
N VAL A 152 -37.96 -13.06 4.91
CA VAL A 152 -38.66 -14.27 5.42
C VAL A 152 -39.97 -13.89 6.11
N ASN A 153 -39.94 -12.77 6.84
CA ASN A 153 -41.13 -12.17 7.46
C ASN A 153 -40.81 -10.70 7.81
N PRO A 154 -41.79 -9.87 8.27
CA PRO A 154 -41.57 -8.44 8.55
C PRO A 154 -40.51 -8.11 9.61
N ARG A 155 -40.00 -9.12 10.30
CA ARG A 155 -38.98 -8.94 11.36
C ARG A 155 -37.66 -9.61 11.05
N PHE A 156 -37.58 -10.40 9.99
CA PHE A 156 -36.42 -11.21 9.69
C PHE A 156 -36.09 -11.24 8.20
N THR A 157 -34.92 -10.72 7.84
CA THR A 157 -34.41 -10.70 6.47
C THR A 157 -33.08 -11.45 6.42
N LEU A 158 -32.91 -12.31 5.44
CA LEU A 158 -31.68 -13.02 5.11
C LEU A 158 -31.00 -12.39 3.90
N GLY A 159 -29.72 -12.14 4.00
CA GLY A 159 -28.90 -11.68 2.90
C GLY A 159 -27.78 -12.64 2.57
N LEU A 160 -27.58 -12.92 1.28
CA LEU A 160 -26.41 -13.63 0.75
C LEU A 160 -25.70 -12.71 -0.23
N ALA A 161 -24.41 -12.52 -0.05
CA ALA A 161 -23.59 -11.70 -0.96
C ALA A 161 -22.34 -12.46 -1.39
N TYR A 162 -22.02 -12.34 -2.66
CA TYR A 162 -20.77 -12.79 -3.25
C TYR A 162 -20.04 -11.60 -3.84
N GLN A 163 -18.75 -11.52 -3.54
CA GLN A 163 -17.85 -10.54 -4.09
C GLN A 163 -16.71 -11.26 -4.82
N SER A 164 -16.47 -10.88 -6.06
CA SER A 164 -15.34 -11.43 -6.82
C SER A 164 -14.01 -11.03 -6.19
N PRO A 165 -12.97 -11.86 -6.34
CA PRO A 165 -11.62 -11.39 -6.13
C PRO A 165 -11.34 -10.14 -6.98
N MET A 166 -10.59 -9.20 -6.43
CA MET A 166 -10.11 -8.03 -7.16
C MET A 166 -8.61 -8.21 -7.38
N GLU A 167 -8.24 -8.57 -8.60
CA GLU A 167 -6.83 -8.71 -8.98
C GLU A 167 -6.28 -7.33 -9.37
N ALA A 168 -5.25 -6.87 -8.66
CA ALA A 168 -4.52 -5.66 -9.00
C ALA A 168 -3.19 -6.04 -9.66
N ASN A 169 -2.98 -5.58 -10.89
CA ASN A 169 -1.72 -5.73 -11.62
C ASN A 169 -0.87 -4.48 -11.40
N LEU A 170 -0.28 -4.38 -10.22
CA LEU A 170 0.57 -3.26 -9.85
C LEU A 170 1.83 -3.21 -10.72
N ARG A 171 2.08 -2.04 -11.31
CA ARG A 171 3.27 -1.74 -12.12
C ARG A 171 3.91 -0.47 -11.59
N GLY A 172 5.24 -0.50 -11.46
CA GLY A 172 6.06 0.61 -11.01
C GLY A 172 7.35 0.72 -11.82
#